data_a00b6048e27c97eb2fba17e1f2071a18
#
_entry.id   a00b6048e27c97eb2fba17e1f2071a18
#
_cell.length_a   1.000
_cell.length_b   1.000
_cell.length_c   1.000
_cell.angle_alpha   90.00
_cell.angle_beta   90.00
_cell.angle_gamma   90.00
#
_symmetry.space_group_name_H-M   'P 1'
#
loop_
_entity.id
_entity.type
_entity.pdbx_description
1 polymer ?
#
loop_
_entity_poly.entity_id
_entity_poly.type
_entity_poly.pdbx_seq_one_letter_code
_entity_poly.pdbx_strand_id
1 'polypeptide(L)'
;MTEPPVGRRERKKAATRQAIADAALQLFLARGYDHVSIRDVAEQADVSTATVFKHFTGKEALVFDREESTDVHLVAAVRQRATGQSVVDALRRHVLDTWLPIAAHPQWEEFNHLVTSTPALRAYVERMWARHTDTLGAAIADEFGVDHDNLACVALARFVLEIPVLAQGRKDRAAAVEEIFGILTNGWQAPVPGPVPDPVPGPVPAPSAESGQAG
;
A
#
# COMPACT_ATOMS: atom_id res chain seq x y z
N MET A 1 15.86 12.61 24.38
CA MET A 1 16.62 13.51 23.48
C MET A 1 15.60 14.16 22.57
N THR A 2 15.38 15.47 22.71
CA THR A 2 14.42 16.23 21.88
C THR A 2 15.08 16.48 20.52
N GLU A 3 14.47 16.04 19.44
CA GLU A 3 14.90 16.34 18.07
C GLU A 3 14.99 17.86 17.88
N PRO A 4 16.05 18.37 17.22
CA PRO A 4 16.17 19.81 16.99
C PRO A 4 14.98 20.27 16.11
N PRO A 5 14.40 21.44 16.38
CA PRO A 5 13.24 21.90 15.64
C PRO A 5 13.59 22.08 14.16
N VAL A 6 12.83 21.42 13.29
CA VAL A 6 12.95 21.55 11.82
C VAL A 6 12.96 23.04 11.45
N GLY A 7 14.00 23.47 10.74
CA GLY A 7 14.22 24.86 10.40
C GLY A 7 13.04 25.47 9.59
N ARG A 8 12.80 26.79 9.72
CA ARG A 8 11.73 27.50 8.99
C ARG A 8 11.78 27.24 7.48
N ARG A 9 12.97 27.12 6.91
CA ARG A 9 13.19 26.85 5.47
C ARG A 9 12.70 25.46 5.08
N GLU A 10 13.02 24.45 5.88
CA GLU A 10 12.60 23.06 5.62
C GLU A 10 11.08 22.90 5.78
N ARG A 11 10.48 23.54 6.80
CA ARG A 11 9.01 23.55 6.94
C ARG A 11 8.33 24.18 5.73
N LYS A 12 8.86 25.32 5.22
CA LYS A 12 8.31 25.97 4.03
C LYS A 12 8.47 25.09 2.79
N LYS A 13 9.61 24.40 2.64
CA LYS A 13 9.86 23.46 1.55
C LYS A 13 8.87 22.29 1.57
N ALA A 14 8.66 21.69 2.75
CA ALA A 14 7.69 20.60 2.94
C ALA A 14 6.25 21.07 2.66
N ALA A 15 5.84 22.25 3.16
CA ALA A 15 4.52 22.80 2.90
C ALA A 15 4.27 23.06 1.40
N THR A 16 5.27 23.61 0.68
CA THR A 16 5.17 23.81 -0.77
C THR A 16 5.07 22.48 -1.51
N ARG A 17 5.88 21.47 -1.13
CA ARG A 17 5.83 20.13 -1.71
C ARG A 17 4.44 19.51 -1.53
N GLN A 18 3.90 19.57 -0.31
CA GLN A 18 2.56 19.04 -0.01
C GLN A 18 1.47 19.75 -0.82
N ALA A 19 1.48 21.08 -0.90
CA ALA A 19 0.50 21.83 -1.67
C ALA A 19 0.50 21.45 -3.17
N ILE A 20 1.69 21.21 -3.76
CA ILE A 20 1.81 20.75 -5.15
C ILE A 20 1.24 19.33 -5.30
N ALA A 21 1.54 18.41 -4.38
CA ALA A 21 1.05 17.04 -4.42
C ALA A 21 -0.48 16.98 -4.27
N ASP A 22 -1.05 17.74 -3.33
CA ASP A 22 -2.49 17.81 -3.11
C ASP A 22 -3.21 18.36 -4.35
N ALA A 23 -2.69 19.44 -4.95
CA ALA A 23 -3.23 20.02 -6.19
C ALA A 23 -3.18 19.01 -7.34
N ALA A 24 -2.07 18.29 -7.50
CA ALA A 24 -1.91 17.28 -8.53
C ALA A 24 -2.91 16.13 -8.36
N LEU A 25 -3.01 15.57 -7.15
CA LEU A 25 -3.93 14.47 -6.87
C LEU A 25 -5.38 14.86 -7.13
N GLN A 26 -5.81 16.03 -6.67
CA GLN A 26 -7.16 16.55 -6.94
C GLN A 26 -7.45 16.65 -8.44
N LEU A 27 -6.50 17.19 -9.22
CA LEU A 27 -6.66 17.31 -10.67
C LEU A 27 -6.70 15.94 -11.36
N PHE A 28 -5.82 15.02 -10.97
CA PHE A 28 -5.78 13.68 -11.55
C PHE A 28 -7.04 12.87 -11.26
N LEU A 29 -7.58 12.95 -10.05
CA LEU A 29 -8.85 12.30 -9.71
C LEU A 29 -10.04 12.93 -10.45
N ALA A 30 -10.06 14.25 -10.60
CA ALA A 30 -11.16 14.95 -11.24
C ALA A 30 -11.18 14.84 -12.77
N ARG A 31 -10.02 14.81 -13.44
CA ARG A 31 -9.88 14.93 -14.90
C ARG A 31 -9.22 13.71 -15.57
N GLY A 32 -8.68 12.79 -14.79
CA GLY A 32 -7.83 11.69 -15.26
C GLY A 32 -6.38 12.12 -15.44
N TYR A 33 -5.47 11.16 -15.27
CA TYR A 33 -4.02 11.43 -15.33
C TYR A 33 -3.57 12.05 -16.65
N ASP A 34 -4.00 11.52 -17.79
CA ASP A 34 -3.51 11.94 -19.11
C ASP A 34 -3.93 13.36 -19.50
N HIS A 35 -5.05 13.84 -18.96
CA HIS A 35 -5.63 15.15 -19.28
C HIS A 35 -5.12 16.31 -18.42
N VAL A 36 -4.18 16.05 -17.49
CA VAL A 36 -3.59 17.06 -16.62
C VAL A 36 -2.12 17.25 -16.95
N SER A 37 -1.71 18.48 -17.20
CA SER A 37 -0.31 18.85 -17.44
C SER A 37 0.38 19.34 -16.16
N ILE A 38 1.73 19.35 -16.15
CA ILE A 38 2.51 19.98 -15.06
C ILE A 38 2.16 21.47 -14.90
N ARG A 39 1.78 22.13 -15.99
CA ARG A 39 1.35 23.53 -15.97
C ARG A 39 0.04 23.69 -15.20
N ASP A 40 -0.94 22.82 -15.43
CA ASP A 40 -2.22 22.86 -14.71
C ASP A 40 -2.00 22.66 -13.21
N VAL A 41 -1.08 21.75 -12.82
CA VAL A 41 -0.72 21.52 -11.43
C VAL A 41 -0.05 22.77 -10.83
N ALA A 42 0.88 23.40 -11.56
CA ALA A 42 1.56 24.60 -11.12
C ALA A 42 0.58 25.78 -10.90
N GLU A 43 -0.35 25.98 -11.84
CA GLU A 43 -1.43 26.97 -11.74
C GLU A 43 -2.35 26.70 -10.53
N GLN A 44 -2.77 25.45 -10.32
CA GLN A 44 -3.62 25.06 -9.20
C GLN A 44 -2.93 25.23 -7.84
N ALA A 45 -1.61 24.98 -7.77
CA ALA A 45 -0.82 25.13 -6.55
C ALA A 45 -0.26 26.54 -6.32
N ASP A 46 -0.56 27.50 -7.20
CA ASP A 46 -0.04 28.88 -7.19
C ASP A 46 1.50 28.94 -7.13
N VAL A 47 2.15 28.13 -7.99
CA VAL A 47 3.61 28.11 -8.12
C VAL A 47 4.04 28.12 -9.58
N SER A 48 5.32 28.35 -9.85
CA SER A 48 5.88 28.18 -11.18
C SER A 48 6.11 26.70 -11.54
N THR A 49 6.07 26.34 -12.82
CA THR A 49 6.47 25.00 -13.29
C THR A 49 7.89 24.63 -12.87
N ALA A 50 8.80 25.61 -12.84
CA ALA A 50 10.16 25.42 -12.32
C ALA A 50 10.17 25.03 -10.83
N THR A 51 9.22 25.56 -10.04
CA THR A 51 9.05 25.16 -8.64
C THR A 51 8.56 23.72 -8.54
N VAL A 52 7.64 23.28 -9.39
CA VAL A 52 7.20 21.87 -9.43
C VAL A 52 8.40 20.96 -9.70
N PHE A 53 9.18 21.22 -10.75
CA PHE A 53 10.37 20.40 -11.07
C PHE A 53 11.49 20.44 -10.04
N LYS A 54 11.52 21.45 -9.18
CA LYS A 54 12.44 21.49 -8.03
C LYS A 54 12.06 20.48 -6.95
N HIS A 55 10.77 20.12 -6.84
CA HIS A 55 10.25 19.22 -5.82
C HIS A 55 9.98 17.81 -6.34
N PHE A 56 9.68 17.65 -7.63
CA PHE A 56 9.27 16.38 -8.24
C PHE A 56 10.03 16.12 -9.52
N THR A 57 10.50 14.90 -9.70
CA THR A 57 11.31 14.48 -10.85
C THR A 57 10.50 14.27 -12.12
N GLY A 58 9.17 14.19 -12.00
CA GLY A 58 8.26 13.97 -13.12
C GLY A 58 6.80 14.01 -12.69
N LYS A 59 5.91 13.81 -13.66
CA LYS A 59 4.46 13.84 -13.44
C LYS A 59 3.98 12.68 -12.58
N GLU A 60 4.59 11.50 -12.74
CA GLU A 60 4.31 10.32 -11.95
C GLU A 60 4.65 10.54 -10.47
N ALA A 61 5.78 11.20 -10.20
CA ALA A 61 6.21 11.49 -8.84
C ALA A 61 5.24 12.39 -8.05
N LEU A 62 4.37 13.15 -8.75
CA LEU A 62 3.32 13.94 -8.11
C LEU A 62 2.22 13.08 -7.46
N VAL A 63 2.01 11.86 -7.98
CA VAL A 63 1.02 10.91 -7.45
C VAL A 63 1.57 10.21 -6.21
N PHE A 64 2.89 10.00 -6.14
CA PHE A 64 3.57 9.24 -5.10
C PHE A 64 4.47 10.14 -4.23
N ASP A 65 3.92 11.26 -3.73
CA ASP A 65 4.64 12.26 -2.95
C ASP A 65 5.42 11.70 -1.74
N ARG A 66 4.90 10.65 -1.11
CA ARG A 66 5.47 10.03 0.08
C ARG A 66 6.47 8.91 -0.20
N GLU A 67 6.84 8.67 -1.46
CA GLU A 67 7.73 7.57 -1.85
C GLU A 67 9.07 7.60 -1.09
N GLU A 68 9.76 8.74 -1.07
CA GLU A 68 11.05 8.88 -0.39
C GLU A 68 10.95 8.63 1.13
N SER A 69 9.80 8.96 1.74
CA SER A 69 9.57 8.71 3.16
C SER A 69 9.29 7.24 3.46
N THR A 70 8.77 6.48 2.49
CA THR A 70 8.47 5.04 2.65
C THR A 70 9.74 4.24 2.90
N ASP A 71 10.80 4.44 2.10
CA ASP A 71 12.09 3.78 2.31
C ASP A 71 12.67 4.10 3.67
N VAL A 72 12.66 5.37 4.05
CA VAL A 72 13.18 5.81 5.36
C VAL A 72 12.45 5.13 6.51
N HIS A 73 11.12 5.03 6.43
CA HIS A 73 10.32 4.42 7.49
C HIS A 73 10.49 2.89 7.54
N LEU A 74 10.57 2.21 6.39
CA LEU A 74 10.83 0.77 6.33
C LEU A 74 12.20 0.42 6.91
N VAL A 75 13.25 1.15 6.51
CA VAL A 75 14.60 0.99 7.06
C VAL A 75 14.63 1.30 8.56
N ALA A 76 13.94 2.35 9.00
CA ALA A 76 13.82 2.69 10.41
C ALA A 76 13.11 1.58 11.21
N ALA A 77 12.05 0.97 10.66
CA ALA A 77 11.37 -0.15 11.30
C ALA A 77 12.31 -1.33 11.58
N VAL A 78 13.24 -1.61 10.66
CA VAL A 78 14.27 -2.65 10.84
C VAL A 78 15.33 -2.22 11.87
N ARG A 79 15.95 -1.05 11.66
CA ARG A 79 17.13 -0.61 12.43
C ARG A 79 16.83 -0.09 13.83
N GLN A 80 15.63 0.49 14.04
CA GLN A 80 15.23 1.11 15.31
C GLN A 80 14.25 0.23 16.11
N ARG A 81 14.11 -1.05 15.76
CA ARG A 81 13.25 -1.96 16.47
C ARG A 81 13.70 -2.12 17.94
N ALA A 82 12.76 -2.46 18.79
CA ALA A 82 13.05 -2.67 20.22
C ALA A 82 14.03 -3.85 20.42
N THR A 83 14.86 -3.77 21.44
CA THR A 83 15.77 -4.87 21.80
C THR A 83 14.98 -6.16 22.01
N GLY A 84 15.38 -7.23 21.36
CA GLY A 84 14.69 -8.54 21.41
C GLY A 84 13.49 -8.68 20.47
N GLN A 85 13.08 -7.61 19.77
CA GLN A 85 12.05 -7.71 18.75
C GLN A 85 12.62 -8.28 17.45
N SER A 86 11.92 -9.25 16.83
CA SER A 86 12.33 -9.78 15.53
C SER A 86 12.13 -8.75 14.41
N VAL A 87 12.89 -8.86 13.32
CA VAL A 87 12.71 -8.03 12.11
C VAL A 87 11.30 -8.20 11.55
N VAL A 88 10.79 -9.42 11.51
CA VAL A 88 9.44 -9.73 11.02
C VAL A 88 8.36 -9.03 11.85
N ASP A 89 8.47 -9.06 13.20
CA ASP A 89 7.52 -8.37 14.08
C ASP A 89 7.59 -6.84 13.95
N ALA A 90 8.79 -6.30 13.74
CA ALA A 90 8.96 -4.86 13.52
C ALA A 90 8.30 -4.42 12.20
N LEU A 91 8.50 -5.17 11.14
CA LEU A 91 7.87 -4.93 9.83
C LEU A 91 6.35 -5.13 9.88
N ARG A 92 5.87 -6.18 10.59
CA ARG A 92 4.44 -6.40 10.82
C ARG A 92 3.79 -5.19 11.48
N ARG A 93 4.38 -4.70 12.57
CA ARG A 93 3.88 -3.50 13.27
C ARG A 93 3.89 -2.29 12.35
N HIS A 94 4.96 -2.08 11.59
CA HIS A 94 5.06 -0.97 10.65
C HIS A 94 3.95 -1.01 9.59
N VAL A 95 3.66 -2.17 9.00
CA VAL A 95 2.58 -2.34 8.01
C VAL A 95 1.22 -2.02 8.64
N LEU A 96 0.94 -2.52 9.85
CA LEU A 96 -0.32 -2.27 10.55
C LEU A 96 -0.48 -0.78 10.91
N ASP A 97 0.57 -0.15 11.44
CA ASP A 97 0.51 1.23 11.95
C ASP A 97 0.54 2.27 10.84
N THR A 98 1.17 1.96 9.69
CA THR A 98 1.37 2.93 8.61
C THR A 98 0.43 2.71 7.44
N TRP A 99 0.33 1.46 6.95
CA TRP A 99 -0.45 1.19 5.75
C TRP A 99 -1.96 1.11 6.01
N LEU A 100 -2.42 0.50 7.10
CA LEU A 100 -3.86 0.39 7.37
C LEU A 100 -4.58 1.75 7.45
N PRO A 101 -4.03 2.78 8.13
CA PRO A 101 -4.63 4.11 8.13
C PRO A 101 -4.71 4.74 6.74
N ILE A 102 -3.68 4.53 5.90
CA ILE A 102 -3.67 5.03 4.51
C ILE A 102 -4.76 4.33 3.69
N ALA A 103 -4.87 3.01 3.80
CA ALA A 103 -5.86 2.21 3.10
C ALA A 103 -7.31 2.43 3.60
N ALA A 104 -7.47 2.99 4.80
CA ALA A 104 -8.78 3.39 5.33
C ALA A 104 -9.22 4.80 4.88
N HIS A 105 -8.35 5.56 4.19
CA HIS A 105 -8.69 6.89 3.71
C HIS A 105 -9.83 6.82 2.67
N PRO A 106 -10.84 7.69 2.73
CA PRO A 106 -11.99 7.66 1.81
C PRO A 106 -11.65 7.69 0.32
N GLN A 107 -10.57 8.38 -0.04
CA GLN A 107 -10.10 8.49 -1.44
C GLN A 107 -9.20 7.33 -1.88
N TRP A 108 -8.95 6.33 -1.03
CA TRP A 108 -8.03 5.24 -1.36
C TRP A 108 -8.46 4.44 -2.59
N GLU A 109 -9.75 4.16 -2.72
CA GLU A 109 -10.27 3.41 -3.87
C GLU A 109 -10.13 4.17 -5.19
N GLU A 110 -10.42 5.47 -5.17
CA GLU A 110 -10.24 6.35 -6.34
C GLU A 110 -8.76 6.47 -6.73
N PHE A 111 -7.89 6.67 -5.74
CA PHE A 111 -6.45 6.68 -5.93
C PHE A 111 -5.95 5.36 -6.53
N ASN A 112 -6.36 4.24 -5.96
CA ASN A 112 -5.95 2.92 -6.44
C ASN A 112 -6.46 2.65 -7.86
N HIS A 113 -7.69 3.06 -8.17
CA HIS A 113 -8.24 2.98 -9.52
C HIS A 113 -7.41 3.84 -10.51
N LEU A 114 -7.07 5.07 -10.14
CA LEU A 114 -6.20 5.95 -10.93
C LEU A 114 -4.87 5.27 -11.26
N VAL A 115 -4.21 4.68 -10.26
CA VAL A 115 -2.92 4.01 -10.42
C VAL A 115 -3.04 2.77 -11.31
N THR A 116 -4.02 1.91 -11.04
CA THR A 116 -4.18 0.63 -11.75
C THR A 116 -4.70 0.78 -13.18
N SER A 117 -5.48 1.82 -13.47
CA SER A 117 -5.99 2.11 -14.80
C SER A 117 -5.01 2.84 -15.73
N THR A 118 -3.97 3.50 -15.17
CA THR A 118 -3.01 4.32 -15.92
C THR A 118 -1.70 3.56 -16.19
N PRO A 119 -1.36 3.21 -17.44
CA PRO A 119 -0.15 2.42 -17.74
C PRO A 119 1.15 3.06 -17.25
N ALA A 120 1.29 4.39 -17.37
CA ALA A 120 2.47 5.13 -16.90
C ALA A 120 2.66 5.03 -15.39
N LEU A 121 1.56 5.10 -14.62
CA LEU A 121 1.60 4.97 -13.17
C LEU A 121 1.91 3.54 -12.73
N ARG A 122 1.37 2.53 -13.41
CA ARG A 122 1.74 1.13 -13.15
C ARG A 122 3.23 0.89 -13.34
N ALA A 123 3.78 1.33 -14.49
CA ALA A 123 5.21 1.19 -14.75
C ALA A 123 6.07 1.97 -13.74
N TYR A 124 5.60 3.10 -13.23
CA TYR A 124 6.26 3.83 -12.17
C TYR A 124 6.25 3.04 -10.85
N VAL A 125 5.10 2.51 -10.46
CA VAL A 125 4.93 1.67 -9.27
C VAL A 125 5.84 0.44 -9.31
N GLU A 126 5.93 -0.27 -10.44
CA GLU A 126 6.81 -1.43 -10.58
C GLU A 126 8.28 -1.07 -10.30
N ARG A 127 8.76 0.05 -10.86
CA ARG A 127 10.13 0.55 -10.59
C ARG A 127 10.32 1.00 -9.15
N MET A 128 9.31 1.64 -8.58
CA MET A 128 9.30 2.08 -7.17
C MET A 128 9.41 0.88 -6.23
N TRP A 129 8.59 -0.15 -6.43
CA TRP A 129 8.64 -1.37 -5.63
C TRP A 129 9.95 -2.13 -5.76
N ALA A 130 10.57 -2.14 -6.94
CA ALA A 130 11.90 -2.73 -7.10
C ALA A 130 12.93 -2.00 -6.22
N ARG A 131 12.97 -0.67 -6.23
CA ARG A 131 13.86 0.13 -5.36
C ARG A 131 13.60 -0.10 -3.88
N HIS A 132 12.32 -0.13 -3.46
CA HIS A 132 11.96 -0.42 -2.06
C HIS A 132 12.42 -1.81 -1.64
N THR A 133 12.29 -2.82 -2.53
CA THR A 133 12.79 -4.18 -2.28
C THR A 133 14.30 -4.18 -2.04
N ASP A 134 15.07 -3.51 -2.90
CA ASP A 134 16.52 -3.43 -2.77
C ASP A 134 16.92 -2.71 -1.47
N THR A 135 16.29 -1.58 -1.17
CA THR A 135 16.59 -0.78 0.03
C THR A 135 16.25 -1.54 1.32
N LEU A 136 15.08 -2.16 1.38
CA LEU A 136 14.66 -2.94 2.55
C LEU A 136 15.48 -4.22 2.68
N GLY A 137 15.75 -4.92 1.58
CA GLY A 137 16.58 -6.12 1.54
C GLY A 137 17.99 -5.85 2.07
N ALA A 138 18.60 -4.77 1.63
CA ALA A 138 19.91 -4.34 2.13
C ALA A 138 19.89 -4.00 3.63
N ALA A 139 18.85 -3.30 4.10
CA ALA A 139 18.72 -2.97 5.52
C ALA A 139 18.55 -4.24 6.40
N ILE A 140 17.82 -5.25 5.91
CA ILE A 140 17.69 -6.54 6.58
C ILE A 140 19.03 -7.29 6.57
N ALA A 141 19.73 -7.30 5.43
CA ALA A 141 21.03 -7.96 5.31
C ALA A 141 22.08 -7.37 6.23
N ASP A 142 22.15 -6.03 6.35
CA ASP A 142 23.01 -5.30 7.30
C ASP A 142 22.77 -5.77 8.74
N GLU A 143 21.50 -5.97 9.11
CA GLU A 143 21.13 -6.37 10.47
C GLU A 143 21.62 -7.77 10.85
N PHE A 144 21.73 -8.65 9.88
CA PHE A 144 22.22 -10.03 10.07
C PHE A 144 23.69 -10.21 9.66
N GLY A 145 24.36 -9.16 9.17
CA GLY A 145 25.75 -9.22 8.73
C GLY A 145 26.00 -10.16 7.54
N VAL A 146 25.03 -10.20 6.59
CA VAL A 146 25.12 -10.99 5.36
C VAL A 146 25.17 -10.09 4.13
N ASP A 147 25.48 -10.65 2.96
CA ASP A 147 25.55 -9.90 1.71
C ASP A 147 24.18 -9.31 1.32
N HIS A 148 24.18 -8.14 0.68
CA HIS A 148 22.93 -7.44 0.30
C HIS A 148 22.10 -8.20 -0.74
N ASP A 149 22.70 -9.10 -1.50
CA ASP A 149 22.03 -10.00 -2.44
C ASP A 149 21.57 -11.33 -1.80
N ASN A 150 21.65 -11.45 -0.47
CA ASN A 150 21.18 -12.63 0.23
C ASN A 150 19.71 -12.89 -0.07
N LEU A 151 19.43 -14.04 -0.68
CA LEU A 151 18.11 -14.40 -1.19
C LEU A 151 17.01 -14.36 -0.11
N ALA A 152 17.29 -14.75 1.12
CA ALA A 152 16.31 -14.74 2.20
C ALA A 152 15.92 -13.30 2.58
N CYS A 153 16.89 -12.37 2.61
CA CYS A 153 16.65 -10.96 2.91
C CYS A 153 15.85 -10.28 1.80
N VAL A 154 16.22 -10.53 0.54
CA VAL A 154 15.49 -10.00 -0.63
C VAL A 154 14.08 -10.56 -0.70
N ALA A 155 13.90 -11.88 -0.45
CA ALA A 155 12.60 -12.53 -0.46
C ALA A 155 11.70 -11.96 0.66
N LEU A 156 12.21 -11.79 1.88
CA LEU A 156 11.46 -11.19 2.98
C LEU A 156 11.02 -9.78 2.64
N ALA A 157 11.93 -8.94 2.13
CA ALA A 157 11.62 -7.59 1.70
C ALA A 157 10.48 -7.56 0.67
N ARG A 158 10.57 -8.43 -0.34
CA ARG A 158 9.55 -8.56 -1.38
C ARG A 158 8.20 -8.98 -0.82
N PHE A 159 8.16 -10.01 0.01
CA PHE A 159 6.92 -10.48 0.63
C PHE A 159 6.26 -9.40 1.48
N VAL A 160 7.03 -8.68 2.30
CA VAL A 160 6.49 -7.62 3.15
C VAL A 160 5.87 -6.49 2.31
N LEU A 161 6.50 -6.10 1.22
CA LEU A 161 5.99 -5.06 0.33
C LEU A 161 4.73 -5.49 -0.46
N GLU A 162 4.53 -6.77 -0.69
CA GLU A 162 3.32 -7.29 -1.35
C GLU A 162 2.12 -7.41 -0.38
N ILE A 163 2.33 -7.42 0.93
CA ILE A 163 1.25 -7.60 1.92
C ILE A 163 0.10 -6.60 1.75
N PRO A 164 0.34 -5.29 1.56
CA PRO A 164 -0.71 -4.33 1.29
C PRO A 164 -1.60 -4.69 0.10
N VAL A 165 -1.01 -5.17 -0.98
CA VAL A 165 -1.72 -5.58 -2.20
C VAL A 165 -2.57 -6.82 -1.93
N LEU A 166 -2.02 -7.82 -1.24
CA LEU A 166 -2.71 -9.07 -0.90
C LEU A 166 -3.88 -8.85 0.09
N ALA A 167 -3.74 -7.89 1.01
CA ALA A 167 -4.79 -7.52 1.96
C ALA A 167 -5.86 -6.61 1.35
N GLN A 168 -5.62 -6.04 0.17
CA GLN A 168 -6.57 -5.18 -0.53
C GLN A 168 -7.84 -5.98 -0.91
N GLY A 169 -9.01 -5.35 -0.76
CA GLY A 169 -10.29 -6.01 -1.03
C GLY A 169 -10.76 -6.98 0.05
N ARG A 170 -9.97 -7.25 1.09
CA ARG A 170 -10.41 -8.06 2.23
C ARG A 170 -11.32 -7.24 3.15
N LYS A 171 -12.36 -7.89 3.69
CA LYS A 171 -13.30 -7.25 4.63
C LYS A 171 -12.60 -6.78 5.91
N ASP A 172 -11.71 -7.60 6.43
CA ASP A 172 -10.83 -7.28 7.55
C ASP A 172 -9.38 -7.29 7.08
N ARG A 173 -8.87 -6.10 6.76
CA ARG A 173 -7.50 -5.92 6.27
C ARG A 173 -6.46 -6.19 7.35
N ALA A 174 -6.77 -5.87 8.61
CA ALA A 174 -5.86 -6.11 9.72
C ALA A 174 -5.68 -7.62 9.94
N ALA A 175 -6.78 -8.37 9.99
CA ALA A 175 -6.72 -9.82 10.09
C ALA A 175 -5.96 -10.46 8.91
N ALA A 176 -6.16 -9.96 7.68
CA ALA A 176 -5.41 -10.44 6.51
C ALA A 176 -3.90 -10.17 6.62
N VAL A 177 -3.49 -9.00 7.11
CA VAL A 177 -2.08 -8.69 7.38
C VAL A 177 -1.50 -9.65 8.42
N GLU A 178 -2.21 -9.86 9.53
CA GLU A 178 -1.77 -10.80 10.59
C GLU A 178 -1.64 -12.23 10.07
N GLU A 179 -2.59 -12.70 9.26
CA GLU A 179 -2.55 -14.03 8.63
C GLU A 179 -1.31 -14.19 7.74
N ILE A 180 -1.00 -13.19 6.88
CA ILE A 180 0.15 -13.25 6.00
C ILE A 180 1.47 -13.22 6.79
N PHE A 181 1.59 -12.38 7.81
CA PHE A 181 2.76 -12.39 8.69
C PHE A 181 2.88 -13.70 9.49
N GLY A 182 1.74 -14.32 9.85
CA GLY A 182 1.70 -15.67 10.41
C GLY A 182 2.36 -16.72 9.52
N ILE A 183 2.11 -16.65 8.20
CA ILE A 183 2.76 -17.52 7.21
C ILE A 183 4.28 -17.29 7.19
N LEU A 184 4.73 -16.03 7.23
CA LEU A 184 6.16 -15.70 7.25
C LEU A 184 6.86 -16.19 8.52
N THR A 185 6.16 -16.23 9.64
CA THR A 185 6.74 -16.63 10.94
C THR A 185 6.70 -18.13 11.17
N ASN A 186 5.58 -18.79 10.80
CA ASN A 186 5.29 -20.18 11.15
C ASN A 186 5.40 -21.15 9.97
N GLY A 187 5.66 -20.63 8.78
CA GLY A 187 5.58 -21.37 7.52
C GLY A 187 4.15 -21.52 7.00
N TRP A 188 4.03 -21.81 5.70
CA TRP A 188 2.74 -22.05 5.08
C TRP A 188 2.12 -23.37 5.58
N GLN A 189 0.85 -23.31 5.93
CA GLN A 189 0.04 -24.47 6.29
C GLN A 189 -1.14 -24.59 5.33
N ALA A 190 -1.49 -25.81 4.96
CA ALA A 190 -2.64 -26.03 4.10
C ALA A 190 -3.92 -25.53 4.80
N PRO A 191 -4.76 -24.72 4.10
CA PRO A 191 -6.02 -24.31 4.67
C PRO A 191 -6.91 -25.50 4.96
N VAL A 192 -7.50 -25.53 6.16
CA VAL A 192 -8.50 -26.54 6.51
C VAL A 192 -9.83 -26.16 5.86
N PRO A 193 -10.43 -27.04 5.05
CA PRO A 193 -11.75 -26.78 4.48
C PRO A 193 -12.75 -26.50 5.61
N GLY A 194 -13.46 -25.40 5.51
CA GLY A 194 -14.56 -25.11 6.43
C GLY A 194 -15.66 -26.20 6.33
N PRO A 195 -16.54 -26.32 7.32
CA PRO A 195 -17.68 -27.24 7.22
C PRO A 195 -18.46 -26.94 5.94
N VAL A 196 -18.71 -28.01 5.18
CA VAL A 196 -19.56 -27.92 3.98
C VAL A 196 -20.92 -27.41 4.44
N PRO A 197 -21.45 -26.31 3.91
CA PRO A 197 -22.79 -25.87 4.30
C PRO A 197 -23.80 -26.98 3.99
N ASP A 198 -24.70 -27.24 4.95
CA ASP A 198 -25.74 -28.21 4.76
C ASP A 198 -26.50 -27.95 3.45
N PRO A 199 -26.81 -29.00 2.68
CA PRO A 199 -27.54 -28.86 1.44
C PRO A 199 -28.83 -28.10 1.71
N VAL A 200 -29.03 -27.00 0.99
CA VAL A 200 -30.32 -26.24 1.07
C VAL A 200 -31.46 -27.19 0.78
N PRO A 201 -32.43 -27.37 1.70
CA PRO A 201 -33.59 -28.24 1.44
C PRO A 201 -34.22 -27.83 0.13
N GLY A 202 -34.36 -28.80 -0.78
CA GLY A 202 -35.04 -28.58 -2.06
C GLY A 202 -36.48 -28.11 -1.84
N PRO A 203 -37.09 -27.45 -2.82
CA PRO A 203 -38.46 -27.00 -2.71
C PRO A 203 -39.39 -28.18 -2.41
N VAL A 204 -40.17 -28.06 -1.35
CA VAL A 204 -41.19 -29.03 -0.97
C VAL A 204 -42.14 -29.17 -2.15
N PRO A 205 -42.37 -30.37 -2.69
CA PRO A 205 -43.35 -30.56 -3.78
C PRO A 205 -44.73 -30.09 -3.34
N ALA A 206 -45.37 -29.28 -4.16
CA ALA A 206 -46.75 -28.82 -3.93
C ALA A 206 -47.71 -30.01 -3.77
N PRO A 207 -48.67 -29.95 -2.84
CA PRO A 207 -49.66 -31.01 -2.69
C PRO A 207 -50.45 -31.18 -3.99
N SER A 208 -50.48 -32.42 -4.49
CA SER A 208 -51.23 -32.79 -5.68
C SER A 208 -52.74 -32.50 -5.43
N ALA A 209 -53.31 -31.68 -6.29
CA ALA A 209 -54.73 -31.43 -6.27
C ALA A 209 -55.42 -32.74 -6.67
N GLU A 210 -56.12 -33.38 -5.70
CA GLU A 210 -57.05 -34.50 -5.98
C GLU A 210 -58.14 -33.98 -6.83
N SER A 211 -58.25 -34.52 -8.05
CA SER A 211 -59.39 -34.33 -8.96
C SER A 211 -60.55 -35.08 -8.40
N GLY A 212 -61.45 -34.40 -7.69
CA GLY A 212 -62.78 -34.96 -7.36
C GLY A 212 -63.57 -35.10 -8.63
N GLN A 213 -63.71 -36.33 -9.13
CA GLN A 213 -64.82 -36.72 -10.01
C GLN A 213 -66.03 -37.09 -9.14
N ALA A 214 -67.02 -36.24 -9.19
CA ALA A 214 -68.34 -36.60 -8.76
C ALA A 214 -69.19 -37.04 -9.98
N GLY A 215 -69.74 -38.22 -9.90
CA GLY A 215 -70.60 -38.83 -10.89
C GLY A 215 -71.99 -38.15 -11.07
#